data_88f4d4bcb41411a43861be93a1cadda8
#
_entry.id   88f4d4bcb41411a43861be93a1cadda8
#
_cell.length_a   1.000
_cell.length_b   1.000
_cell.length_c   1.000
_cell.angle_alpha   90.00
_cell.angle_beta   90.00
_cell.angle_gamma   90.00
#
_symmetry.space_group_name_H-M   'P 1'
#
loop_
_entity.id
_entity.type
_entity.pdbx_description
1 polymer ?
#
loop_
_entity_poly.entity_id
_entity_poly.type
_entity_poly.pdbx_seq_one_letter_code
_entity_poly.pdbx_strand_id
1 'polypeptide(L)'
;MKNKQSYLTKGSFALLLFVMLGYMVKFYPEQLTSFDTPIQTWLRGDLPAALTTFFKLVTSVIDPIGIIIWVSALVLFFLYKKWKLEAALLAGNLVLHGILIKLIKLVYQRSRPSISHLVEEGGYSFPSGHSMATAIVLGTLIIIAQQRIQNQKIKRLVQGLLLVYIFTVMASRVYLGVHYPTDVIGGALMGFAILNIEFPFYDKLRFQWRFKGKQK
;
A
#
# COMPACT_ATOMS: atom_id res chain seq x y z
N MET A 1 -25.10 -1.04 -9.85
CA MET A 1 -23.62 -1.07 -9.90
C MET A 1 -23.17 -1.94 -11.08
N LYS A 2 -22.88 -1.32 -12.22
CA LYS A 2 -22.53 -2.06 -13.47
C LYS A 2 -21.20 -2.85 -13.41
N ASN A 3 -20.34 -2.64 -12.41
CA ASN A 3 -18.98 -3.20 -12.40
C ASN A 3 -18.56 -3.97 -11.13
N LYS A 4 -19.51 -4.37 -10.25
CA LYS A 4 -19.16 -5.11 -9.01
C LYS A 4 -18.32 -6.36 -9.31
N GLN A 5 -18.73 -7.15 -10.27
CA GLN A 5 -18.05 -8.40 -10.63
C GLN A 5 -16.61 -8.13 -11.10
N SER A 6 -16.39 -7.10 -11.93
CA SER A 6 -15.05 -6.73 -12.41
C SER A 6 -14.09 -6.39 -11.26
N TYR A 7 -14.55 -5.64 -10.25
CA TYR A 7 -13.73 -5.34 -9.07
C TYR A 7 -13.41 -6.60 -8.26
N LEU A 8 -14.41 -7.43 -7.99
CA LEU A 8 -14.18 -8.68 -7.26
C LEU A 8 -13.24 -9.61 -8.03
N THR A 9 -13.40 -9.75 -9.36
CA THR A 9 -12.48 -10.54 -10.19
C THR A 9 -11.04 -10.03 -10.10
N LYS A 10 -10.83 -8.70 -10.23
CA LYS A 10 -9.48 -8.11 -10.11
C LYS A 10 -8.87 -8.33 -8.72
N GLY A 11 -9.68 -8.14 -7.67
CA GLY A 11 -9.24 -8.36 -6.30
C GLY A 11 -8.89 -9.82 -6.03
N SER A 12 -9.73 -10.76 -6.46
CA SER A 12 -9.49 -12.20 -6.31
C SER A 12 -8.26 -12.66 -7.09
N PHE A 13 -8.06 -12.13 -8.30
CA PHE A 13 -6.87 -12.46 -9.10
C PHE A 13 -5.59 -11.93 -8.46
N ALA A 14 -5.60 -10.70 -7.94
CA ALA A 14 -4.46 -10.15 -7.19
C ALA A 14 -4.17 -10.94 -5.92
N LEU A 15 -5.20 -11.39 -5.20
CA LEU A 15 -5.06 -12.24 -4.02
C LEU A 15 -4.48 -13.62 -4.40
N LEU A 16 -4.91 -14.21 -5.52
CA LEU A 16 -4.34 -15.45 -6.03
C LEU A 16 -2.84 -15.28 -6.33
N LEU A 17 -2.46 -14.22 -7.06
CA LEU A 17 -1.05 -13.92 -7.33
C LEU A 17 -0.25 -13.69 -6.04
N PHE A 18 -0.83 -13.02 -5.04
CA PHE A 18 -0.19 -12.87 -3.74
C PHE A 18 0.06 -14.22 -3.05
N VAL A 19 -0.93 -15.12 -3.06
CA VAL A 19 -0.80 -16.46 -2.46
C VAL A 19 0.24 -17.29 -3.20
N MET A 20 0.26 -17.25 -4.55
CA MET A 20 1.28 -17.92 -5.36
C MET A 20 2.68 -17.41 -5.07
N LEU A 21 2.85 -16.08 -5.01
CA LEU A 21 4.13 -15.48 -4.64
C LEU A 21 4.54 -15.86 -3.21
N GLY A 22 3.60 -15.82 -2.27
CA GLY A 22 3.83 -16.22 -0.88
C GLY A 22 4.23 -17.69 -0.74
N TYR A 23 3.63 -18.57 -1.56
CA TYR A 23 4.03 -19.97 -1.63
C TYR A 23 5.50 -20.11 -2.10
N MET A 24 5.90 -19.38 -3.16
CA MET A 24 7.29 -19.35 -3.61
C MET A 24 8.23 -18.82 -2.52
N VAL A 25 7.84 -17.73 -1.85
CA VAL A 25 8.61 -17.15 -0.73
C VAL A 25 8.82 -18.14 0.41
N LYS A 26 7.80 -18.95 0.72
CA LYS A 26 7.85 -19.88 1.87
C LYS A 26 8.62 -21.16 1.58
N PHE A 27 8.43 -21.73 0.37
CA PHE A 27 8.91 -23.07 0.06
C PHE A 27 10.05 -23.10 -0.96
N TYR A 28 10.21 -22.03 -1.75
CA TYR A 28 11.22 -21.96 -2.81
C TYR A 28 11.95 -20.61 -2.85
N PRO A 29 12.43 -20.07 -1.68
CA PRO A 29 13.02 -18.74 -1.61
C PRO A 29 14.26 -18.57 -2.50
N GLU A 30 15.03 -19.64 -2.72
CA GLU A 30 16.23 -19.61 -3.55
C GLU A 30 15.93 -19.32 -5.03
N GLN A 31 14.79 -19.79 -5.54
CA GLN A 31 14.38 -19.54 -6.92
C GLN A 31 14.05 -18.06 -7.17
N LEU A 32 13.69 -17.32 -6.13
CA LEU A 32 13.42 -15.88 -6.22
C LEU A 32 14.69 -15.03 -6.28
N THR A 33 15.84 -15.60 -5.91
CA THR A 33 17.13 -14.88 -5.89
C THR A 33 17.51 -14.37 -7.27
N SER A 34 17.25 -15.15 -8.32
CA SER A 34 17.51 -14.77 -9.73
C SER A 34 16.70 -13.55 -10.17
N PHE A 35 15.56 -13.29 -9.55
CA PHE A 35 14.73 -12.10 -9.78
C PHE A 35 15.07 -10.97 -8.81
N ASP A 36 15.18 -11.27 -7.53
CA ASP A 36 15.36 -10.26 -6.47
C ASP A 36 16.74 -9.57 -6.54
N THR A 37 17.81 -10.35 -6.71
CA THR A 37 19.19 -9.83 -6.62
C THR A 37 19.53 -8.84 -7.74
N PRO A 38 19.26 -9.10 -9.02
CA PRO A 38 19.59 -8.14 -10.08
C PRO A 38 18.87 -6.79 -9.92
N ILE A 39 17.57 -6.83 -9.56
CA ILE A 39 16.78 -5.62 -9.37
C ILE A 39 17.31 -4.83 -8.16
N GLN A 40 17.62 -5.52 -7.05
CA GLN A 40 18.15 -4.90 -5.85
C GLN A 40 19.51 -4.27 -6.11
N THR A 41 20.42 -4.96 -6.79
CA THR A 41 21.75 -4.45 -7.16
C THR A 41 21.64 -3.25 -8.08
N TRP A 42 20.81 -3.33 -9.11
CA TRP A 42 20.60 -2.22 -10.05
C TRP A 42 20.05 -0.97 -9.37
N LEU A 43 19.05 -1.15 -8.50
CA LEU A 43 18.39 -0.02 -7.84
C LEU A 43 19.30 0.65 -6.80
N ARG A 44 20.15 -0.11 -6.12
CA ARG A 44 21.06 0.42 -5.10
C ARG A 44 22.24 1.18 -5.71
N GLY A 45 22.81 0.66 -6.81
CA GLY A 45 23.97 1.23 -7.44
C GLY A 45 25.09 1.51 -6.41
N ASP A 46 25.70 2.68 -6.50
CA ASP A 46 26.78 3.12 -5.60
C ASP A 46 26.27 3.79 -4.30
N LEU A 47 24.97 3.73 -4.03
CA LEU A 47 24.33 4.33 -2.85
C LEU A 47 24.65 5.84 -2.65
N PRO A 48 24.38 6.72 -3.62
CA PRO A 48 24.67 8.13 -3.48
C PRO A 48 24.00 8.75 -2.25
N ALA A 49 24.73 9.56 -1.48
CA ALA A 49 24.25 10.14 -0.22
C ALA A 49 22.95 10.95 -0.39
N ALA A 50 22.84 11.74 -1.45
CA ALA A 50 21.65 12.53 -1.76
C ALA A 50 20.42 11.63 -2.00
N LEU A 51 20.56 10.56 -2.79
CA LEU A 51 19.48 9.62 -3.07
C LEU A 51 19.09 8.80 -1.82
N THR A 52 20.08 8.43 -1.02
CA THR A 52 19.85 7.76 0.26
C THR A 52 19.05 8.64 1.21
N THR A 53 19.41 9.92 1.35
CA THR A 53 18.67 10.89 2.17
C THR A 53 17.24 11.08 1.64
N PHE A 54 17.07 11.22 0.32
CA PHE A 54 15.78 11.32 -0.31
C PHE A 54 14.88 10.11 0.01
N PHE A 55 15.37 8.89 -0.16
CA PHE A 55 14.56 7.70 0.12
C PHE A 55 14.27 7.51 1.60
N LYS A 56 15.19 7.89 2.51
CA LYS A 56 14.91 7.91 3.95
C LYS A 56 13.77 8.87 4.29
N LEU A 57 13.79 10.09 3.74
CA LEU A 57 12.74 11.09 3.97
C LEU A 57 11.39 10.64 3.38
N VAL A 58 11.39 10.11 2.17
CA VAL A 58 10.16 9.63 1.52
C VAL A 58 9.50 8.51 2.32
N THR A 59 10.30 7.54 2.80
CA THR A 59 9.74 6.39 3.53
C THR A 59 9.29 6.73 4.95
N SER A 60 9.92 7.72 5.63
CA SER A 60 9.59 8.10 7.01
C SER A 60 8.14 8.57 7.20
N VAL A 61 7.54 9.15 6.17
CA VAL A 61 6.11 9.54 6.18
C VAL A 61 5.18 8.33 6.35
N ILE A 62 5.63 7.16 5.92
CA ILE A 62 4.87 5.89 5.97
C ILE A 62 5.28 5.03 7.17
N ASP A 63 6.26 5.45 7.95
CA ASP A 63 6.59 4.79 9.21
C ASP A 63 5.36 4.77 10.15
N PRO A 64 5.25 3.79 11.05
CA PRO A 64 4.01 3.58 11.83
C PRO A 64 3.50 4.82 12.54
N ILE A 65 4.37 5.64 13.12
CA ILE A 65 3.98 6.88 13.80
C ILE A 65 3.55 7.93 12.77
N GLY A 66 4.35 8.12 11.72
CA GLY A 66 4.07 9.10 10.66
C GLY A 66 2.70 8.86 10.01
N ILE A 67 2.45 7.62 9.57
CA ILE A 67 1.18 7.28 8.89
C ILE A 67 -0.03 7.47 9.81
N ILE A 68 0.07 7.12 11.08
CA ILE A 68 -1.02 7.31 12.06
C ILE A 68 -1.33 8.80 12.22
N ILE A 69 -0.33 9.66 12.34
CA ILE A 69 -0.51 11.11 12.54
C ILE A 69 -1.25 11.72 11.36
N TRP A 70 -0.72 11.59 10.13
CA TRP A 70 -1.33 12.25 8.98
C TRP A 70 -2.66 11.62 8.52
N VAL A 71 -2.83 10.30 8.68
CA VAL A 71 -4.13 9.64 8.42
C VAL A 71 -5.17 10.10 9.42
N SER A 72 -4.83 10.21 10.71
CA SER A 72 -5.75 10.74 11.72
C SER A 72 -6.16 12.18 11.41
N ALA A 73 -5.23 13.03 10.99
CA ALA A 73 -5.54 14.39 10.56
C ALA A 73 -6.51 14.42 9.36
N LEU A 74 -6.30 13.55 8.37
CA LEU A 74 -7.21 13.42 7.22
C LEU A 74 -8.59 12.87 7.61
N VAL A 75 -8.65 11.90 8.51
CA VAL A 75 -9.93 11.38 9.05
C VAL A 75 -10.70 12.49 9.74
N LEU A 76 -10.08 13.29 10.60
CA LEU A 76 -10.71 14.43 11.24
C LEU A 76 -11.19 15.47 10.22
N PHE A 77 -10.39 15.76 9.20
CA PHE A 77 -10.78 16.65 8.11
C PHE A 77 -12.00 16.11 7.33
N PHE A 78 -12.05 14.81 7.03
CA PHE A 78 -13.20 14.21 6.36
C PHE A 78 -14.46 14.21 7.22
N LEU A 79 -14.32 14.00 8.53
CA LEU A 79 -15.43 14.13 9.48
C LEU A 79 -15.96 15.59 9.54
N TYR A 80 -15.08 16.57 9.58
CA TYR A 80 -15.44 17.99 9.50
C TYR A 80 -16.19 18.31 8.22
N LYS A 81 -15.78 17.75 7.07
CA LYS A 81 -16.48 17.88 5.79
C LYS A 81 -17.77 17.07 5.72
N LYS A 82 -18.12 16.31 6.75
CA LYS A 82 -19.25 15.37 6.79
C LYS A 82 -19.14 14.22 5.78
N TRP A 83 -17.92 13.83 5.41
CA TRP A 83 -17.59 12.70 4.54
C TRP A 83 -17.35 11.44 5.40
N LYS A 84 -18.39 11.02 6.11
CA LYS A 84 -18.28 10.01 7.18
C LYS A 84 -17.80 8.65 6.67
N LEU A 85 -18.26 8.22 5.50
CA LEU A 85 -17.88 6.92 4.95
C LEU A 85 -16.46 6.94 4.36
N GLU A 86 -16.01 8.04 3.80
CA GLU A 86 -14.62 8.21 3.39
C GLU A 86 -13.68 8.21 4.59
N ALA A 87 -14.06 8.85 5.68
CA ALA A 87 -13.33 8.80 6.94
C ALA A 87 -13.26 7.37 7.51
N ALA A 88 -14.40 6.66 7.52
CA ALA A 88 -14.47 5.27 7.98
C ALA A 88 -13.65 4.31 7.11
N LEU A 89 -13.68 4.49 5.77
CA LEU A 89 -12.88 3.70 4.85
C LEU A 89 -11.39 3.91 5.10
N LEU A 90 -10.95 5.15 5.22
CA LEU A 90 -9.53 5.47 5.42
C LEU A 90 -9.01 4.94 6.78
N ALA A 91 -9.76 5.18 7.86
CA ALA A 91 -9.40 4.68 9.18
C ALA A 91 -9.45 3.15 9.25
N GLY A 92 -10.50 2.54 8.70
CA GLY A 92 -10.66 1.08 8.63
C GLY A 92 -9.53 0.41 7.89
N ASN A 93 -9.10 0.99 6.77
CA ASN A 93 -7.99 0.48 5.97
C ASN A 93 -6.64 0.58 6.68
N LEU A 94 -6.39 1.63 7.46
CA LEU A 94 -5.19 1.71 8.27
C LEU A 94 -5.18 0.63 9.36
N VAL A 95 -6.30 0.41 10.05
CA VAL A 95 -6.44 -0.64 11.08
C VAL A 95 -6.31 -2.03 10.46
N LEU A 96 -7.00 -2.28 9.34
CA LEU A 96 -6.94 -3.55 8.61
C LEU A 96 -5.50 -3.87 8.19
N HIS A 97 -4.77 -2.87 7.64
CA HIS A 97 -3.35 -3.02 7.31
C HIS A 97 -2.54 -3.45 8.54
N GLY A 98 -2.69 -2.74 9.67
CA GLY A 98 -1.92 -3.01 10.89
C GLY A 98 -2.15 -4.42 11.46
N ILE A 99 -3.36 -4.95 11.33
CA ILE A 99 -3.70 -6.32 11.73
C ILE A 99 -3.13 -7.33 10.73
N LEU A 100 -3.45 -7.17 9.46
CA LEU A 100 -3.11 -8.13 8.43
C LEU A 100 -1.60 -8.28 8.24
N ILE A 101 -0.84 -7.17 8.27
CA ILE A 101 0.61 -7.24 8.06
C ILE A 101 1.30 -8.08 9.14
N LYS A 102 0.86 -7.99 10.40
CA LYS A 102 1.40 -8.81 11.50
C LYS A 102 1.08 -10.29 11.29
N LEU A 103 -0.18 -10.61 10.98
CA LEU A 103 -0.61 -12.00 10.77
C LEU A 103 0.10 -12.64 9.58
N ILE A 104 0.18 -11.94 8.46
CA ILE A 104 0.80 -12.46 7.24
C ILE A 104 2.30 -12.67 7.44
N LYS A 105 3.00 -11.75 8.11
CA LYS A 105 4.42 -11.93 8.45
C LYS A 105 4.69 -13.17 9.30
N LEU A 106 3.79 -13.48 10.23
CA LEU A 106 3.89 -14.71 11.05
C LEU A 106 3.69 -15.99 10.24
N VAL A 107 2.90 -15.94 9.15
CA VAL A 107 2.71 -17.10 8.26
C VAL A 107 3.95 -17.37 7.42
N TYR A 108 4.51 -16.34 6.80
CA TYR A 108 5.61 -16.53 5.83
C TYR A 108 7.00 -16.55 6.44
N GLN A 109 7.26 -15.78 7.49
CA GLN A 109 8.51 -15.75 8.27
C GLN A 109 9.78 -15.60 7.42
N ARG A 110 9.73 -14.86 6.31
CA ARG A 110 10.89 -14.63 5.45
C ARG A 110 11.94 -13.78 6.14
N SER A 111 13.18 -14.22 6.14
CA SER A 111 14.33 -13.42 6.59
C SER A 111 14.52 -12.20 5.69
N ARG A 112 15.06 -11.09 6.25
CA ARG A 112 15.41 -9.91 5.47
C ARG A 112 16.65 -10.15 4.63
N PRO A 113 16.89 -9.31 3.59
CA PRO A 113 18.12 -9.36 2.80
C PRO A 113 19.36 -9.29 3.71
N SER A 114 20.37 -10.10 3.43
CA SER A 114 21.66 -10.14 4.17
C SER A 114 22.66 -9.08 3.73
N ILE A 115 22.17 -7.98 3.14
CA ILE A 115 22.99 -6.83 2.70
C ILE A 115 22.91 -5.69 3.73
N SER A 116 23.75 -4.66 3.57
CA SER A 116 23.73 -3.49 4.47
C SER A 116 22.38 -2.79 4.46
N HIS A 117 21.74 -2.69 5.61
CA HIS A 117 20.49 -1.93 5.79
C HIS A 117 20.83 -0.48 6.08
N LEU A 118 20.22 0.45 5.34
CA LEU A 118 20.44 1.89 5.51
C LEU A 118 19.44 2.53 6.49
N VAL A 119 18.48 1.74 6.98
CA VAL A 119 17.51 2.07 8.05
C VAL A 119 17.32 0.84 8.94
N GLU A 120 16.93 1.08 10.19
CA GLU A 120 16.58 -0.01 11.10
C GLU A 120 15.19 -0.56 10.79
N GLU A 121 15.09 -1.87 10.68
CA GLU A 121 13.83 -2.58 10.47
C GLU A 121 13.87 -3.96 11.13
N GLY A 122 12.93 -4.21 12.03
CA GLY A 122 12.81 -5.49 12.72
C GLY A 122 11.84 -6.48 12.06
N GLY A 123 11.85 -7.71 12.57
CA GLY A 123 10.91 -8.76 12.19
C GLY A 123 11.08 -9.28 10.75
N TYR A 124 10.06 -9.98 10.26
CA TYR A 124 10.08 -10.68 8.98
C TYR A 124 9.96 -9.73 7.79
N SER A 125 10.49 -10.17 6.63
CA SER A 125 10.58 -9.38 5.41
C SER A 125 9.27 -9.38 4.61
N PHE A 126 8.65 -10.55 4.39
CA PHE A 126 7.50 -10.69 3.49
C PHE A 126 6.15 -10.62 4.23
N PRO A 127 5.18 -9.92 3.66
CA PRO A 127 5.32 -8.89 2.62
C PRO A 127 5.85 -7.57 3.20
N SER A 128 6.24 -6.62 2.32
CA SER A 128 6.66 -5.30 2.75
C SER A 128 5.49 -4.51 3.35
N GLY A 129 5.63 -4.13 4.63
CA GLY A 129 4.60 -3.35 5.34
C GLY A 129 4.38 -1.97 4.75
N HIS A 130 5.45 -1.25 4.41
CA HIS A 130 5.36 0.06 3.75
C HIS A 130 4.67 -0.02 2.38
N SER A 131 4.99 -1.04 1.59
CA SER A 131 4.36 -1.23 0.27
C SER A 131 2.88 -1.55 0.39
N MET A 132 2.51 -2.40 1.35
CA MET A 132 1.10 -2.72 1.63
C MET A 132 0.36 -1.50 2.18
N ALA A 133 0.95 -0.73 3.11
CA ALA A 133 0.36 0.48 3.67
C ALA A 133 0.11 1.53 2.59
N THR A 134 1.11 1.83 1.75
CA THR A 134 0.95 2.80 0.66
C THR A 134 -0.10 2.35 -0.35
N ALA A 135 -0.10 1.08 -0.75
CA ALA A 135 -1.10 0.57 -1.69
C ALA A 135 -2.53 0.71 -1.12
N ILE A 136 -2.76 0.37 0.14
CA ILE A 136 -4.08 0.46 0.77
C ILE A 136 -4.45 1.91 1.06
N VAL A 137 -3.62 2.66 1.79
CA VAL A 137 -3.99 3.99 2.31
C VAL A 137 -4.00 5.03 1.20
N LEU A 138 -2.94 5.11 0.38
CA LEU A 138 -2.92 6.06 -0.73
C LEU A 138 -3.85 5.63 -1.87
N GLY A 139 -4.03 4.32 -2.08
CA GLY A 139 -5.05 3.81 -2.99
C GLY A 139 -6.47 4.19 -2.57
N THR A 140 -6.76 4.20 -1.26
CA THR A 140 -8.01 4.75 -0.71
C THR A 140 -8.14 6.24 -1.04
N LEU A 141 -7.06 7.03 -0.90
CA LEU A 141 -7.09 8.46 -1.26
C LEU A 141 -7.31 8.67 -2.78
N ILE A 142 -6.76 7.80 -3.62
CA ILE A 142 -7.04 7.82 -5.08
C ILE A 142 -8.53 7.60 -5.36
N ILE A 143 -9.17 6.65 -4.66
CA ILE A 143 -10.61 6.41 -4.76
C ILE A 143 -11.41 7.63 -4.30
N ILE A 144 -11.05 8.22 -3.16
CA ILE A 144 -11.72 9.40 -2.62
C ILE A 144 -11.52 10.60 -3.56
N ALA A 145 -10.33 10.82 -4.09
CA ALA A 145 -10.05 11.87 -5.09
C ALA A 145 -10.92 11.70 -6.34
N GLN A 146 -11.07 10.47 -6.84
CA GLN A 146 -11.95 10.15 -7.97
C GLN A 146 -13.40 10.57 -7.71
N GLN A 147 -13.86 10.47 -6.47
CA GLN A 147 -15.26 10.70 -6.11
C GLN A 147 -15.54 12.14 -5.66
N ARG A 148 -14.55 12.87 -5.15
CA ARG A 148 -14.71 14.18 -4.51
C ARG A 148 -14.13 15.33 -5.31
N ILE A 149 -13.13 15.11 -6.16
CA ILE A 149 -12.54 16.16 -6.97
C ILE A 149 -13.29 16.25 -8.31
N GLN A 150 -13.95 17.39 -8.53
CA GLN A 150 -14.75 17.60 -9.76
C GLN A 150 -13.90 18.02 -10.95
N ASN A 151 -12.91 18.88 -10.73
CA ASN A 151 -12.00 19.31 -11.79
C ASN A 151 -11.13 18.15 -12.25
N GLN A 152 -11.29 17.75 -13.51
CA GLN A 152 -10.61 16.59 -14.09
C GLN A 152 -9.08 16.73 -14.14
N LYS A 153 -8.56 17.96 -14.36
CA LYS A 153 -7.10 18.20 -14.39
C LYS A 153 -6.52 18.03 -13.01
N ILE A 154 -7.13 18.66 -11.98
CA ILE A 154 -6.69 18.53 -10.59
C ILE A 154 -6.79 17.08 -10.12
N LYS A 155 -7.88 16.40 -10.43
CA LYS A 155 -8.08 14.99 -10.07
C LYS A 155 -6.98 14.10 -10.62
N ARG A 156 -6.70 14.20 -11.94
CA ARG A 156 -5.63 13.41 -12.57
C ARG A 156 -4.26 13.75 -12.00
N LEU A 157 -3.98 15.03 -11.73
CA LEU A 157 -2.73 15.44 -11.08
C LEU A 157 -2.58 14.80 -9.70
N VAL A 158 -3.60 14.91 -8.84
CA VAL A 158 -3.57 14.33 -7.48
C VAL A 158 -3.39 12.81 -7.54
N GLN A 159 -4.14 12.12 -8.41
CA GLN A 159 -4.02 10.67 -8.57
C GLN A 159 -2.64 10.27 -9.10
N GLY A 160 -2.09 11.02 -10.05
CA GLY A 160 -0.74 10.79 -10.58
C GLY A 160 0.34 10.97 -9.51
N LEU A 161 0.27 12.05 -8.73
CA LEU A 161 1.21 12.29 -7.62
C LEU A 161 1.15 11.19 -6.55
N LEU A 162 -0.06 10.74 -6.19
CA LEU A 162 -0.23 9.62 -5.26
C LEU A 162 0.36 8.31 -5.80
N LEU A 163 0.15 8.02 -7.09
CA LEU A 163 0.75 6.84 -7.72
C LEU A 163 2.27 6.91 -7.76
N VAL A 164 2.84 8.05 -8.16
CA VAL A 164 4.29 8.27 -8.17
C VAL A 164 4.84 8.07 -6.75
N TYR A 165 4.17 8.61 -5.73
CA TYR A 165 4.62 8.47 -4.35
C TYR A 165 4.55 6.99 -3.88
N ILE A 166 3.49 6.23 -4.23
CA ILE A 166 3.40 4.79 -3.96
C ILE A 166 4.63 4.07 -4.51
N PHE A 167 4.94 4.25 -5.79
CA PHE A 167 6.10 3.60 -6.42
C PHE A 167 7.44 4.05 -5.83
N THR A 168 7.55 5.33 -5.47
CA THR A 168 8.77 5.86 -4.83
C THR A 168 9.01 5.23 -3.46
N VAL A 169 7.95 5.10 -2.62
CA VAL A 169 8.07 4.39 -1.34
C VAL A 169 8.42 2.92 -1.56
N MET A 170 7.78 2.25 -2.52
CA MET A 170 8.09 0.86 -2.86
C MET A 170 9.56 0.69 -3.25
N ALA A 171 10.07 1.53 -4.15
CA ALA A 171 11.47 1.54 -4.56
C ALA A 171 12.41 1.81 -3.38
N SER A 172 12.04 2.73 -2.47
CA SER A 172 12.85 3.06 -1.29
C SER A 172 13.14 1.84 -0.42
N ARG A 173 12.19 0.89 -0.29
CA ARG A 173 12.37 -0.29 0.59
C ARG A 173 13.40 -1.27 0.06
N VAL A 174 13.46 -1.41 -1.27
CA VAL A 174 14.49 -2.20 -1.96
C VAL A 174 15.84 -1.47 -1.89
N TYR A 175 15.86 -0.17 -2.20
CA TYR A 175 17.06 0.67 -2.16
C TYR A 175 17.70 0.68 -0.77
N LEU A 176 16.91 0.86 0.28
CA LEU A 176 17.38 0.88 1.66
C LEU A 176 17.84 -0.50 2.18
N GLY A 177 17.66 -1.55 1.38
CA GLY A 177 18.17 -2.89 1.65
C GLY A 177 17.34 -3.72 2.64
N VAL A 178 16.18 -3.25 3.04
CA VAL A 178 15.36 -3.88 4.09
C VAL A 178 14.31 -4.86 3.56
N HIS A 179 14.04 -4.83 2.26
CA HIS A 179 13.10 -5.72 1.57
C HIS A 179 13.63 -6.20 0.22
N TYR A 180 13.22 -7.40 -0.16
CA TYR A 180 13.38 -7.90 -1.52
C TYR A 180 12.34 -7.25 -2.46
N PRO A 181 12.62 -7.13 -3.77
CA PRO A 181 11.62 -6.75 -4.77
C PRO A 181 10.32 -7.54 -4.68
N THR A 182 10.40 -8.85 -4.48
CA THR A 182 9.23 -9.72 -4.33
C THR A 182 8.42 -9.42 -3.06
N ASP A 183 9.03 -8.95 -1.96
CA ASP A 183 8.28 -8.50 -0.76
C ASP A 183 7.43 -7.26 -1.07
N VAL A 184 8.00 -6.35 -1.87
CA VAL A 184 7.35 -5.10 -2.30
C VAL A 184 6.17 -5.42 -3.23
N ILE A 185 6.37 -6.30 -4.19
CA ILE A 185 5.30 -6.79 -5.09
C ILE A 185 4.19 -7.46 -4.26
N GLY A 186 4.55 -8.32 -3.30
CA GLY A 186 3.60 -8.95 -2.40
C GLY A 186 2.75 -7.93 -1.62
N GLY A 187 3.38 -6.90 -1.05
CA GLY A 187 2.67 -5.81 -0.37
C GLY A 187 1.69 -5.07 -1.30
N ALA A 188 2.14 -4.75 -2.52
CA ALA A 188 1.31 -4.09 -3.54
C ALA A 188 0.11 -4.95 -3.96
N LEU A 189 0.32 -6.24 -4.22
CA LEU A 189 -0.74 -7.19 -4.61
C LEU A 189 -1.80 -7.31 -3.52
N MET A 190 -1.39 -7.45 -2.25
CA MET A 190 -2.32 -7.53 -1.12
C MET A 190 -3.11 -6.23 -0.97
N GLY A 191 -2.45 -5.07 -1.03
CA GLY A 191 -3.13 -3.78 -0.96
C GLY A 191 -4.12 -3.58 -2.10
N PHE A 192 -3.75 -3.91 -3.33
CA PHE A 192 -4.63 -3.85 -4.50
C PHE A 192 -5.81 -4.81 -4.39
N ALA A 193 -5.60 -6.03 -3.87
CA ALA A 193 -6.65 -7.01 -3.66
C ALA A 193 -7.69 -6.48 -2.67
N ILE A 194 -7.26 -5.97 -1.52
CA ILE A 194 -8.15 -5.42 -0.49
C ILE A 194 -9.01 -4.29 -1.07
N LEU A 195 -8.39 -3.30 -1.71
CA LEU A 195 -9.11 -2.16 -2.29
C LEU A 195 -10.16 -2.58 -3.32
N ASN A 196 -9.84 -3.55 -4.17
CA ASN A 196 -10.79 -4.00 -5.18
C ASN A 196 -11.93 -4.85 -4.59
N ILE A 197 -11.66 -5.62 -3.54
CA ILE A 197 -12.71 -6.42 -2.87
C ILE A 197 -13.66 -5.52 -2.08
N GLU A 198 -13.15 -4.53 -1.35
CA GLU A 198 -13.96 -3.66 -0.49
C GLU A 198 -14.71 -2.56 -1.26
N PHE A 199 -14.13 -2.04 -2.36
CA PHE A 199 -14.67 -0.89 -3.10
C PHE A 199 -16.15 -1.04 -3.48
N PRO A 200 -16.65 -2.17 -4.03
CA PRO A 200 -18.06 -2.31 -4.37
C PRO A 200 -19.01 -2.17 -3.19
N PHE A 201 -18.59 -2.62 -2.00
CA PHE A 201 -19.40 -2.55 -0.79
C PHE A 201 -19.40 -1.12 -0.23
N TYR A 202 -18.24 -0.49 -0.18
CA TYR A 202 -18.09 0.91 0.20
C TYR A 202 -18.92 1.83 -0.73
N ASP A 203 -18.79 1.70 -2.05
CA ASP A 203 -19.50 2.54 -3.02
C ASP A 203 -21.02 2.40 -2.91
N LYS A 204 -21.52 1.17 -2.67
CA LYS A 204 -22.95 0.92 -2.39
C LYS A 204 -23.41 1.65 -1.13
N LEU A 205 -22.67 1.52 -0.02
CA LEU A 205 -23.00 2.20 1.24
C LEU A 205 -22.95 3.72 1.08
N ARG A 206 -21.93 4.23 0.40
CA ARG A 206 -21.76 5.66 0.11
C ARG A 206 -22.95 6.21 -0.68
N PHE A 207 -23.40 5.51 -1.72
CA PHE A 207 -24.59 5.89 -2.49
C PHE A 207 -25.84 5.94 -1.60
N GLN A 208 -26.08 4.89 -0.79
CA GLN A 208 -27.23 4.83 0.11
C GLN A 208 -27.24 5.95 1.16
N TRP A 209 -26.07 6.28 1.73
CA TRP A 209 -25.97 7.31 2.75
C TRP A 209 -26.16 8.72 2.19
N ARG A 210 -25.67 8.98 0.97
CA ARG A 210 -25.95 10.23 0.28
C ARG A 210 -27.45 10.38 -0.04
N PHE A 211 -28.06 9.33 -0.54
CA PHE A 211 -29.50 9.33 -0.87
C PHE A 211 -30.37 9.57 0.38
N LYS A 212 -29.97 9.03 1.53
CA LYS A 212 -30.67 9.22 2.82
C LYS A 212 -30.29 10.52 3.53
N GLY A 213 -29.51 11.40 2.93
CA GLY A 213 -29.05 12.65 3.54
C GLY A 213 -28.14 12.49 4.76
N LYS A 214 -27.60 11.27 5.00
CA LYS A 214 -26.72 10.97 6.16
C LYS A 214 -25.27 11.48 5.98
N GLN A 215 -24.90 11.82 4.74
CA GLN A 215 -23.59 12.40 4.39
C GLN A 215 -23.70 13.30 3.16
N LYS A 216 -22.81 14.31 3.04
CA LYS A 216 -22.69 15.20 1.88
C LYS A 216 -21.98 14.54 0.72
#